data_1b89c5957f365932bcabef260a4eb43e
#
_entry.id   1b89c5957f365932bcabef260a4eb43e
#
_cell.length_a   1.000
_cell.length_b   1.000
_cell.length_c   1.000
_cell.angle_alpha   90.00
_cell.angle_beta   90.00
_cell.angle_gamma   90.00
#
_symmetry.space_group_name_H-M   'P 1'
#
loop_
_entity.id
_entity.type
_entity.pdbx_description
1 polymer ?
#
loop_
_entity_poly.entity_id
_entity_poly.type
_entity_poly.pdbx_seq_one_letter_code
_entity_poly.pdbx_strand_id
1 'polypeptide(L)'
;MLLDKSCQVANSVVLTKGDHMKICSICKIELPLEAFDTQSTGKLGKRADCKECRKRFIRSRVGVVKSIHSGQIAKSRKRNHPPPSYTEAELFDWFWKQSNAEALYANWIASGYSTDSHPSVDRLDDYLPYTFDNIQLITWKENFSKYNKDMEDGINTKRCTAVSQYALDGTFIKRHYSYSSAARAVNGVHSNIRNVAEQRPIKKVAKDGSIRYGIPKTAY
;
A
#
# COMPACT_ATOMS: atom_id res chain seq x y z
N MET A 1 -33.94 17.14 6.14
CA MET A 1 -32.54 16.78 6.31
C MET A 1 -32.39 16.06 7.64
N LEU A 2 -32.59 14.73 7.64
CA LEU A 2 -32.59 13.90 8.84
C LEU A 2 -31.14 13.69 9.27
N LEU A 3 -30.78 14.21 10.43
CA LEU A 3 -29.50 13.94 11.08
C LEU A 3 -29.50 12.46 11.50
N ASP A 4 -28.77 11.67 10.75
CA ASP A 4 -28.54 10.27 11.07
C ASP A 4 -27.78 10.14 12.42
N LYS A 5 -28.48 9.57 13.41
CA LYS A 5 -27.99 9.39 14.79
C LYS A 5 -26.92 8.30 14.92
N SER A 6 -26.33 7.81 13.83
CA SER A 6 -25.40 6.68 13.82
C SER A 6 -24.00 7.00 14.37
N CYS A 7 -23.76 8.20 14.88
CA CYS A 7 -22.51 8.55 15.59
C CYS A 7 -22.63 8.34 17.11
N GLN A 8 -23.59 7.51 17.57
CA GLN A 8 -23.66 7.12 18.96
C GLN A 8 -22.52 6.15 19.24
N VAL A 9 -21.62 6.56 20.10
CA VAL A 9 -20.57 5.70 20.67
C VAL A 9 -21.27 4.59 21.42
N ALA A 10 -21.31 3.39 20.85
CA ALA A 10 -21.64 2.19 21.60
C ALA A 10 -20.46 1.95 22.54
N ASN A 11 -20.58 2.49 23.73
CA ASN A 11 -20.03 2.02 25.00
C ASN A 11 -20.05 3.18 25.99
N SER A 12 -20.60 2.95 27.16
CA SER A 12 -20.55 3.80 28.36
C SER A 12 -19.08 4.07 28.73
N VAL A 13 -18.51 5.15 28.19
CA VAL A 13 -17.22 5.65 28.64
C VAL A 13 -17.44 6.29 29.99
N VAL A 14 -16.88 5.70 31.03
CA VAL A 14 -16.81 6.32 32.35
C VAL A 14 -15.86 7.50 32.21
N LEU A 15 -16.40 8.72 32.21
CA LEU A 15 -15.63 9.96 32.15
C LEU A 15 -14.91 10.14 33.48
N THR A 16 -13.58 10.16 33.50
CA THR A 16 -12.76 10.55 34.63
C THR A 16 -12.51 12.06 34.61
N LYS A 17 -12.43 12.69 35.77
CA LYS A 17 -12.06 14.12 35.91
C LYS A 17 -10.69 14.34 35.27
N GLY A 18 -10.63 14.98 34.09
CA GLY A 18 -9.40 15.29 33.35
C GLY A 18 -9.46 14.99 31.86
N ASP A 19 -10.52 14.33 31.37
CA ASP A 19 -10.65 14.02 29.95
C ASP A 19 -10.89 15.30 29.13
N HIS A 20 -9.92 15.62 28.26
CA HIS A 20 -10.06 16.74 27.34
C HIS A 20 -11.09 16.39 26.26
N MET A 21 -12.18 17.13 26.22
CA MET A 21 -13.26 16.98 25.25
C MET A 21 -13.07 17.91 24.06
N LYS A 22 -13.60 17.51 22.91
CA LYS A 22 -13.55 18.27 21.67
C LYS A 22 -14.82 18.05 20.85
N ILE A 23 -15.36 19.15 20.29
CA ILE A 23 -16.53 19.09 19.40
C ILE A 23 -16.07 18.72 17.98
N CYS A 24 -16.68 17.67 17.41
CA CYS A 24 -16.45 17.28 16.01
C CYS A 24 -17.03 18.34 15.07
N SER A 25 -16.24 18.78 14.08
CA SER A 25 -16.67 19.80 13.11
C SER A 25 -17.80 19.33 12.18
N ILE A 26 -18.00 18.02 12.03
CA ILE A 26 -18.99 17.41 11.12
C ILE A 26 -20.26 17.05 11.87
N CYS A 27 -20.23 16.14 12.85
CA CYS A 27 -21.43 15.70 13.57
C CYS A 27 -21.83 16.62 14.73
N LYS A 28 -20.99 17.59 15.10
CA LYS A 28 -21.22 18.55 16.20
C LYS A 28 -21.37 17.92 17.57
N ILE A 29 -20.99 16.66 17.72
CA ILE A 29 -21.00 15.93 19.01
C ILE A 29 -19.71 16.25 19.74
N GLU A 30 -19.81 16.50 21.05
CA GLU A 30 -18.67 16.59 21.94
C GLU A 30 -18.17 15.19 22.30
N LEU A 31 -16.91 14.91 22.04
CA LEU A 31 -16.28 13.60 22.15
C LEU A 31 -14.92 13.70 22.83
N PRO A 32 -14.44 12.64 23.50
CA PRO A 32 -13.10 12.59 24.06
C PRO A 32 -12.03 12.68 22.95
N LEU A 33 -10.84 13.18 23.28
CA LEU A 33 -9.75 13.38 22.29
C LEU A 33 -9.33 12.10 21.58
N GLU A 34 -9.53 10.95 22.19
CA GLU A 34 -9.25 9.60 21.61
C GLU A 34 -10.15 9.28 20.41
N ALA A 35 -11.32 9.93 20.33
CA ALA A 35 -12.22 9.82 19.17
C ALA A 35 -11.73 10.57 17.94
N PHE A 36 -10.60 11.29 18.03
CA PHE A 36 -10.01 12.06 16.94
C PHE A 36 -8.61 11.54 16.59
N ASP A 37 -8.30 11.51 15.29
CA ASP A 37 -6.96 11.21 14.82
C ASP A 37 -5.97 12.34 15.17
N THR A 38 -4.70 11.98 15.33
CA THR A 38 -3.62 12.93 15.58
C THR A 38 -3.36 13.79 14.35
N GLN A 39 -3.20 15.09 14.53
CA GLN A 39 -2.81 16.04 13.50
C GLN A 39 -2.02 17.17 14.16
N SER A 40 -0.73 17.27 13.89
CA SER A 40 0.19 18.23 14.53
C SER A 40 -0.26 19.69 14.40
N THR A 41 -0.85 20.06 13.28
CA THR A 41 -1.37 21.41 12.99
C THR A 41 -2.81 21.62 13.49
N GLY A 42 -3.44 20.58 14.06
CA GLY A 42 -4.81 20.64 14.54
C GLY A 42 -4.93 21.18 15.98
N LYS A 43 -6.08 21.77 16.32
CA LYS A 43 -6.37 22.21 17.70
C LYS A 43 -6.25 21.01 18.65
N LEU A 44 -5.50 21.15 19.73
CA LEU A 44 -5.15 20.09 20.70
C LEU A 44 -4.36 18.93 20.06
N GLY A 45 -3.62 19.15 18.97
CA GLY A 45 -2.91 18.09 18.25
C GLY A 45 -3.83 17.07 17.57
N LYS A 46 -5.12 17.40 17.36
CA LYS A 46 -6.15 16.51 16.85
C LYS A 46 -6.88 17.10 15.64
N ARG A 47 -7.32 16.22 14.74
CA ARG A 47 -8.15 16.60 13.58
C ARG A 47 -9.45 17.28 14.01
N ALA A 48 -10.03 18.06 13.10
CA ALA A 48 -11.30 18.74 13.35
C ALA A 48 -12.50 17.77 13.34
N ASP A 49 -12.43 16.71 12.54
CA ASP A 49 -13.44 15.68 12.36
C ASP A 49 -13.12 14.43 13.23
N CYS A 50 -14.12 13.81 13.82
CA CYS A 50 -13.94 12.56 14.56
C CYS A 50 -13.67 11.37 13.61
N LYS A 51 -13.08 10.30 14.14
CA LYS A 51 -12.75 9.07 13.40
C LYS A 51 -13.95 8.49 12.65
N GLU A 52 -15.13 8.47 13.24
CA GLU A 52 -16.34 7.94 12.61
C GLU A 52 -16.84 8.82 11.45
N CYS A 53 -16.82 10.14 11.59
CA CYS A 53 -17.16 11.06 10.50
C CYS A 53 -16.15 10.94 9.36
N ARG A 54 -14.86 10.83 9.68
CA ARG A 54 -13.81 10.62 8.70
C ARG A 54 -13.96 9.28 7.97
N LYS A 55 -14.21 8.19 8.70
CA LYS A 55 -14.44 6.86 8.15
C LYS A 55 -15.63 6.85 7.18
N ARG A 56 -16.75 7.48 7.57
CA ARG A 56 -17.93 7.63 6.73
C ARG A 56 -17.62 8.42 5.44
N PHE A 57 -16.87 9.52 5.58
CA PHE A 57 -16.45 10.30 4.42
C PHE A 57 -15.57 9.47 3.46
N ILE A 58 -14.53 8.81 3.97
CA ILE A 58 -13.62 7.99 3.13
C ILE A 58 -14.39 6.88 2.41
N ARG A 59 -15.44 6.34 3.02
CA ARG A 59 -16.30 5.29 2.45
C ARG A 59 -17.36 5.81 1.48
N SER A 60 -17.57 7.12 1.38
CA SER A 60 -18.50 7.70 0.43
C SER A 60 -17.96 7.67 -1.00
N ARG A 61 -18.84 7.79 -1.99
CA ARG A 61 -18.48 7.86 -3.43
C ARG A 61 -17.41 8.94 -3.71
N VAL A 62 -17.55 10.09 -3.10
CA VAL A 62 -16.56 11.18 -3.21
C VAL A 62 -15.28 10.84 -2.49
N GLY A 63 -15.37 10.32 -1.28
CA GLY A 63 -14.21 10.03 -0.43
C GLY A 63 -13.29 8.95 -1.02
N VAL A 64 -13.85 7.92 -1.66
CA VAL A 64 -13.07 6.89 -2.35
C VAL A 64 -12.20 7.52 -3.45
N VAL A 65 -12.79 8.29 -4.35
CA VAL A 65 -12.06 8.90 -5.47
C VAL A 65 -11.03 9.92 -4.96
N LYS A 66 -11.40 10.74 -3.99
CA LYS A 66 -10.47 11.68 -3.35
C LYS A 66 -9.27 10.99 -2.72
N SER A 67 -9.49 9.86 -2.05
CA SER A 67 -8.41 9.06 -1.45
C SER A 67 -7.49 8.47 -2.51
N ILE A 68 -8.06 7.97 -3.62
CA ILE A 68 -7.30 7.46 -4.77
C ILE A 68 -6.44 8.58 -5.38
N HIS A 69 -7.02 9.72 -5.71
CA HIS A 69 -6.31 10.85 -6.32
C HIS A 69 -5.16 11.37 -5.43
N SER A 70 -5.44 11.56 -4.14
CA SER A 70 -4.40 11.96 -3.18
C SER A 70 -3.26 10.94 -3.10
N GLY A 71 -3.59 9.65 -3.14
CA GLY A 71 -2.63 8.56 -3.19
C GLY A 71 -1.79 8.55 -4.47
N GLN A 72 -2.40 8.86 -5.62
CA GLN A 72 -1.70 8.96 -6.91
C GLN A 72 -0.68 10.11 -6.91
N ILE A 73 -1.05 11.29 -6.41
CA ILE A 73 -0.14 12.44 -6.25
C ILE A 73 1.06 12.05 -5.37
N ALA A 74 0.81 11.46 -4.20
CA ALA A 74 1.88 11.04 -3.29
C ALA A 74 2.79 9.97 -3.92
N LYS A 75 2.23 9.00 -4.63
CA LYS A 75 2.97 7.94 -5.33
C LYS A 75 3.77 8.49 -6.52
N SER A 76 3.24 9.45 -7.28
CA SER A 76 3.94 10.14 -8.37
C SER A 76 5.19 10.84 -7.85
N ARG A 77 5.04 11.63 -6.79
CA ARG A 77 6.18 12.32 -6.14
C ARG A 77 7.25 11.32 -5.68
N LYS A 78 6.86 10.23 -5.03
CA LYS A 78 7.79 9.20 -4.55
C LYS A 78 8.55 8.50 -5.68
N ARG A 79 7.95 8.42 -6.87
CA ARG A 79 8.52 7.76 -8.06
C ARG A 79 9.25 8.72 -8.99
N ASN A 80 9.30 10.00 -8.65
CA ASN A 80 9.82 11.08 -9.50
C ASN A 80 9.10 11.15 -10.87
N HIS A 81 7.78 10.91 -10.84
CA HIS A 81 6.88 11.10 -11.97
C HIS A 81 6.16 12.43 -11.84
N PRO A 82 5.70 13.02 -12.95
CA PRO A 82 4.79 14.16 -12.89
C PRO A 82 3.51 13.79 -12.13
N PRO A 83 2.80 14.75 -11.54
CA PRO A 83 1.49 14.51 -10.95
C PRO A 83 0.52 13.92 -11.99
N PRO A 84 -0.61 13.32 -11.56
CA PRO A 84 -1.66 12.92 -12.49
C PRO A 84 -2.03 14.06 -13.44
N SER A 85 -2.27 13.73 -14.72
CA SER A 85 -2.63 14.72 -15.75
C SER A 85 -4.07 15.23 -15.64
N TYR A 86 -4.80 14.78 -14.64
CA TYR A 86 -6.20 15.10 -14.38
C TYR A 86 -6.42 15.59 -12.95
N THR A 87 -7.48 16.35 -12.76
CA THR A 87 -7.96 16.83 -11.46
C THR A 87 -8.74 15.75 -10.70
N GLU A 88 -9.03 15.99 -9.42
CA GLU A 88 -9.89 15.14 -8.60
C GLU A 88 -11.31 15.02 -9.21
N ALA A 89 -11.86 16.13 -9.74
CA ALA A 89 -13.19 16.16 -10.36
C ALA A 89 -13.23 15.33 -11.66
N GLU A 90 -12.23 15.48 -12.52
CA GLU A 90 -12.14 14.69 -13.75
C GLU A 90 -11.95 13.20 -13.46
N LEU A 91 -11.16 12.83 -12.43
CA LEU A 91 -11.05 11.45 -11.98
C LEU A 91 -12.38 10.93 -11.44
N PHE A 92 -13.15 11.74 -10.73
CA PHE A 92 -14.47 11.37 -10.24
C PHE A 92 -15.40 11.01 -11.40
N ASP A 93 -15.46 11.86 -12.42
CA ASP A 93 -16.30 11.63 -13.60
C ASP A 93 -15.83 10.40 -14.38
N TRP A 94 -14.53 10.24 -14.59
CA TRP A 94 -13.97 9.07 -15.23
C TRP A 94 -14.28 7.78 -14.45
N PHE A 95 -14.10 7.79 -13.13
CA PHE A 95 -14.31 6.63 -12.26
C PHE A 95 -15.76 6.12 -12.37
N TRP A 96 -16.74 7.00 -12.22
CA TRP A 96 -18.15 6.60 -12.20
C TRP A 96 -18.75 6.35 -13.61
N LYS A 97 -18.01 6.66 -14.67
CA LYS A 97 -18.34 6.26 -16.05
C LYS A 97 -17.82 4.86 -16.40
N GLN A 98 -16.95 4.26 -15.59
CA GLN A 98 -16.50 2.89 -15.84
C GLN A 98 -17.64 1.90 -15.63
N SER A 99 -17.80 0.94 -16.55
CA SER A 99 -18.90 -0.04 -16.53
C SER A 99 -18.93 -0.91 -15.26
N ASN A 100 -17.76 -1.11 -14.62
CA ASN A 100 -17.60 -1.92 -13.40
C ASN A 100 -17.64 -1.09 -12.09
N ALA A 101 -17.72 0.24 -12.14
CA ALA A 101 -17.58 1.10 -10.97
C ALA A 101 -18.62 0.83 -9.88
N GLU A 102 -19.90 0.78 -10.29
CA GLU A 102 -21.00 0.52 -9.35
C GLU A 102 -20.89 -0.87 -8.70
N ALA A 103 -20.55 -1.89 -9.50
CA ALA A 103 -20.37 -3.24 -9.00
C ALA A 103 -19.21 -3.34 -8.00
N LEU A 104 -18.08 -2.74 -8.31
CA LEU A 104 -16.92 -2.71 -7.41
C LEU A 104 -17.24 -2.00 -6.08
N TYR A 105 -17.92 -0.86 -6.16
CA TYR A 105 -18.30 -0.12 -4.97
C TYR A 105 -19.34 -0.86 -4.12
N ALA A 106 -20.34 -1.47 -4.74
CA ALA A 106 -21.35 -2.28 -4.05
C ALA A 106 -20.73 -3.52 -3.38
N ASN A 107 -19.83 -4.22 -4.07
CA ASN A 107 -19.10 -5.36 -3.51
C ASN A 107 -18.22 -4.96 -2.33
N TRP A 108 -17.59 -3.78 -2.39
CA TRP A 108 -16.81 -3.26 -1.28
C TRP A 108 -17.67 -2.98 -0.05
N ILE A 109 -18.86 -2.39 -0.22
CA ILE A 109 -19.82 -2.20 0.87
C ILE A 109 -20.25 -3.56 1.43
N ALA A 110 -20.66 -4.49 0.58
CA ALA A 110 -21.14 -5.82 0.97
C ALA A 110 -20.09 -6.65 1.71
N SER A 111 -18.80 -6.45 1.40
CA SER A 111 -17.67 -7.07 2.10
C SER A 111 -17.38 -6.49 3.49
N GLY A 112 -18.16 -5.51 3.97
CA GLY A 112 -17.85 -4.76 5.18
C GLY A 112 -16.65 -3.82 5.04
N TYR A 113 -16.39 -3.37 3.82
CA TYR A 113 -15.27 -2.50 3.45
C TYR A 113 -13.89 -3.18 3.57
N SER A 114 -13.83 -4.45 3.14
CA SER A 114 -12.57 -5.22 3.07
C SER A 114 -11.55 -4.51 2.17
N THR A 115 -10.27 -4.57 2.56
CA THR A 115 -9.17 -4.05 1.75
C THR A 115 -9.08 -4.72 0.39
N ASP A 116 -9.31 -6.03 0.32
CA ASP A 116 -9.23 -6.80 -0.92
C ASP A 116 -10.20 -6.31 -1.99
N SER A 117 -11.42 -5.97 -1.56
CA SER A 117 -12.50 -5.50 -2.45
C SER A 117 -12.47 -3.99 -2.69
N HIS A 118 -11.56 -3.26 -2.03
CA HIS A 118 -11.48 -1.79 -2.18
C HIS A 118 -11.24 -1.40 -3.64
N PRO A 119 -12.07 -0.50 -4.21
CA PRO A 119 -11.84 0.02 -5.56
C PRO A 119 -10.46 0.69 -5.65
N SER A 120 -9.71 0.34 -6.68
CA SER A 120 -8.35 0.83 -6.91
C SER A 120 -8.19 1.27 -8.36
N VAL A 121 -7.43 2.34 -8.56
CA VAL A 121 -7.02 2.78 -9.91
C VAL A 121 -5.56 2.42 -10.08
N ASP A 122 -5.32 1.45 -10.96
CA ASP A 122 -4.01 0.95 -11.32
C ASP A 122 -3.52 1.54 -12.63
N ARG A 123 -2.20 1.55 -12.86
CA ARG A 123 -1.61 1.91 -14.15
C ARG A 123 -1.46 0.66 -15.03
N LEU A 124 -1.76 0.81 -16.31
CA LEU A 124 -1.52 -0.24 -17.30
C LEU A 124 -0.02 -0.49 -17.45
N ASP A 125 0.74 0.58 -17.63
CA ASP A 125 2.21 0.59 -17.66
C ASP A 125 2.75 1.33 -16.43
N ASP A 126 3.44 0.60 -15.55
CA ASP A 126 4.03 1.13 -14.31
C ASP A 126 5.21 2.10 -14.54
N TYR A 127 5.75 2.17 -15.74
CA TYR A 127 6.84 3.08 -16.09
C TYR A 127 6.35 4.46 -16.54
N LEU A 128 5.06 4.58 -16.88
CA LEU A 128 4.42 5.82 -17.31
C LEU A 128 3.69 6.52 -16.15
N PRO A 129 3.43 7.84 -16.26
CA PRO A 129 2.65 8.58 -15.26
C PRO A 129 1.16 8.17 -15.27
N TYR A 130 0.39 8.74 -14.32
CA TYR A 130 -1.06 8.60 -14.29
C TYR A 130 -1.70 9.52 -15.33
N THR A 131 -2.23 8.93 -16.40
CA THR A 131 -3.04 9.56 -17.45
C THR A 131 -4.28 8.70 -17.68
N PHE A 132 -5.35 9.23 -18.26
CA PHE A 132 -6.56 8.42 -18.52
C PHE A 132 -6.30 7.23 -19.44
N ASP A 133 -5.35 7.36 -20.38
CA ASP A 133 -4.97 6.27 -21.30
C ASP A 133 -4.13 5.18 -20.60
N ASN A 134 -3.57 5.50 -19.44
CA ASN A 134 -2.68 4.60 -18.69
C ASN A 134 -3.25 4.13 -17.36
N ILE A 135 -4.56 4.24 -17.14
CA ILE A 135 -5.20 3.77 -15.91
C ILE A 135 -6.38 2.86 -16.19
N GLN A 136 -6.64 1.97 -15.24
CA GLN A 136 -7.78 1.08 -15.20
C GLN A 136 -8.39 1.03 -13.80
N LEU A 137 -9.69 0.76 -13.72
CA LEU A 137 -10.41 0.58 -12.46
C LEU A 137 -10.56 -0.91 -12.16
N ILE A 138 -9.98 -1.36 -11.06
CA ILE A 138 -9.96 -2.74 -10.57
C ILE A 138 -10.07 -2.77 -9.06
N THR A 139 -10.12 -3.95 -8.45
CA THR A 139 -10.00 -4.10 -6.98
C THR A 139 -8.54 -3.91 -6.52
N TRP A 140 -8.36 -3.62 -5.23
CA TRP A 140 -7.03 -3.59 -4.63
C TRP A 140 -6.33 -4.96 -4.73
N LYS A 141 -7.07 -6.06 -4.56
CA LYS A 141 -6.55 -7.42 -4.68
C LYS A 141 -6.00 -7.71 -6.08
N GLU A 142 -6.75 -7.34 -7.12
CA GLU A 142 -6.30 -7.49 -8.52
C GLU A 142 -5.06 -6.66 -8.81
N ASN A 143 -5.03 -5.40 -8.35
CA ASN A 143 -3.87 -4.52 -8.46
C ASN A 143 -2.63 -5.13 -7.78
N PHE A 144 -2.79 -5.65 -6.57
CA PHE A 144 -1.70 -6.30 -5.84
C PHE A 144 -1.24 -7.60 -6.50
N SER A 145 -2.17 -8.40 -7.03
CA SER A 145 -1.86 -9.64 -7.76
C SER A 145 -1.12 -9.36 -9.07
N LYS A 146 -1.56 -8.33 -9.82
CA LYS A 146 -0.86 -7.87 -11.03
C LYS A 146 0.58 -7.47 -10.71
N TYR A 147 0.79 -6.67 -9.67
CA TYR A 147 2.12 -6.27 -9.25
C TYR A 147 3.03 -7.47 -8.94
N ASN A 148 2.53 -8.47 -8.25
CA ASN A 148 3.30 -9.69 -7.95
C ASN A 148 3.61 -10.48 -9.22
N LYS A 149 2.63 -10.64 -10.11
CA LYS A 149 2.81 -11.31 -11.41
C LYS A 149 3.82 -10.58 -12.29
N ASP A 150 3.69 -9.26 -12.42
CA ASP A 150 4.63 -8.44 -13.20
C ASP A 150 6.06 -8.52 -12.64
N MET A 151 6.20 -8.68 -11.31
CA MET A 151 7.49 -8.97 -10.71
C MET A 151 7.99 -10.39 -11.03
N GLU A 152 7.12 -11.39 -11.04
CA GLU A 152 7.47 -12.78 -11.40
C GLU A 152 7.86 -12.91 -12.86
N ASP A 153 7.16 -12.21 -13.74
CA ASP A 153 7.42 -12.18 -15.18
C ASP A 153 8.61 -11.26 -15.57
N GLY A 154 9.18 -10.54 -14.60
CA GLY A 154 10.31 -9.63 -14.83
C GLY A 154 9.92 -8.30 -15.52
N ILE A 155 8.63 -8.01 -15.64
CA ILE A 155 8.09 -6.79 -16.27
C ILE A 155 8.31 -5.58 -15.37
N ASN A 156 8.04 -5.71 -14.07
CA ASN A 156 8.24 -4.64 -13.09
C ASN A 156 9.38 -4.98 -12.13
N THR A 157 10.59 -4.58 -12.49
CA THR A 157 11.81 -4.88 -11.73
C THR A 157 12.37 -3.70 -10.93
N LYS A 158 11.65 -2.57 -10.86
CA LYS A 158 12.13 -1.32 -10.23
C LYS A 158 12.65 -1.45 -8.80
N ARG A 159 12.18 -2.44 -8.06
CA ARG A 159 12.59 -2.71 -6.67
C ARG A 159 13.42 -3.98 -6.52
N CYS A 160 13.75 -4.62 -7.64
CA CYS A 160 14.45 -5.90 -7.65
C CYS A 160 15.88 -5.69 -8.11
N THR A 161 16.81 -6.43 -7.48
CA THR A 161 18.18 -6.56 -7.97
C THR A 161 18.25 -7.83 -8.78
N ALA A 162 18.51 -7.71 -10.07
CA ALA A 162 18.68 -8.85 -10.95
C ALA A 162 19.96 -9.64 -10.60
N VAL A 163 19.92 -10.96 -10.76
CA VAL A 163 21.03 -11.87 -10.44
C VAL A 163 21.25 -12.80 -11.62
N SER A 164 22.50 -12.95 -12.04
CA SER A 164 22.90 -13.94 -13.04
C SER A 164 23.38 -15.21 -12.35
N GLN A 165 22.85 -16.34 -12.81
CA GLN A 165 23.25 -17.68 -12.37
C GLN A 165 24.24 -18.27 -13.37
N TYR A 166 25.33 -18.84 -12.86
CA TYR A 166 26.33 -19.53 -13.64
C TYR A 166 26.57 -20.93 -13.06
N ALA A 167 26.95 -21.87 -13.89
CA ALA A 167 27.47 -23.16 -13.49
C ALA A 167 28.90 -23.00 -12.86
N LEU A 168 29.38 -24.04 -12.21
CA LEU A 168 30.72 -24.03 -11.56
C LEU A 168 31.86 -23.85 -12.57
N ASP A 169 31.66 -24.23 -13.81
CA ASP A 169 32.60 -24.04 -14.93
C ASP A 169 32.55 -22.64 -15.54
N GLY A 170 31.67 -21.74 -15.01
CA GLY A 170 31.47 -20.37 -15.52
C GLY A 170 30.45 -20.25 -16.63
N THR A 171 29.79 -21.33 -17.04
CA THR A 171 28.76 -21.29 -18.08
C THR A 171 27.53 -20.55 -17.57
N PHE A 172 27.06 -19.55 -18.35
CA PHE A 172 25.83 -18.82 -18.01
C PHE A 172 24.62 -19.75 -18.11
N ILE A 173 23.79 -19.79 -17.04
CA ILE A 173 22.57 -20.59 -17.00
C ILE A 173 21.34 -19.72 -17.24
N LYS A 174 21.14 -18.69 -16.39
CA LYS A 174 19.95 -17.84 -16.43
C LYS A 174 20.15 -16.53 -15.69
N ARG A 175 19.45 -15.49 -16.16
CA ARG A 175 19.27 -14.24 -15.41
C ARG A 175 17.92 -14.27 -14.68
N HIS A 176 17.94 -14.08 -13.38
CA HIS A 176 16.77 -13.93 -12.53
C HIS A 176 16.54 -12.47 -12.26
N TYR A 177 15.26 -12.03 -12.23
CA TYR A 177 14.90 -10.62 -12.01
C TYR A 177 15.07 -10.17 -10.55
N SER A 178 15.23 -11.10 -9.59
CA SER A 178 15.42 -10.79 -8.17
C SER A 178 16.12 -11.93 -7.42
N TYR A 179 16.66 -11.63 -6.23
CA TYR A 179 17.19 -12.67 -5.32
C TYR A 179 16.12 -13.70 -4.94
N SER A 180 14.86 -13.28 -4.76
CA SER A 180 13.76 -14.21 -4.45
C SER A 180 13.44 -15.14 -5.61
N SER A 181 13.49 -14.65 -6.86
CA SER A 181 13.31 -15.45 -8.05
C SER A 181 14.42 -16.48 -8.20
N ALA A 182 15.68 -16.07 -7.98
CA ALA A 182 16.81 -16.98 -7.99
C ALA A 182 16.70 -18.05 -6.89
N ALA A 183 16.30 -17.65 -5.68
CA ALA A 183 16.13 -18.58 -4.57
C ALA A 183 15.06 -19.65 -4.87
N ARG A 184 13.91 -19.27 -5.43
CA ARG A 184 12.89 -20.24 -5.84
C ARG A 184 13.39 -21.22 -6.90
N ALA A 185 14.14 -20.73 -7.87
CA ALA A 185 14.65 -21.56 -8.97
C ALA A 185 15.62 -22.66 -8.51
N VAL A 186 16.32 -22.45 -7.40
CA VAL A 186 17.30 -23.40 -6.83
C VAL A 186 16.87 -24.03 -5.51
N ASN A 187 15.59 -23.87 -5.12
CA ASN A 187 15.06 -24.27 -3.81
C ASN A 187 15.90 -23.73 -2.63
N GLY A 188 16.46 -22.54 -2.81
CA GLY A 188 17.37 -21.91 -1.86
C GLY A 188 16.66 -20.84 -1.01
N VAL A 189 17.44 -20.19 -0.15
CA VAL A 189 16.96 -19.11 0.71
C VAL A 189 17.42 -17.76 0.17
N HIS A 190 16.51 -16.79 0.10
CA HIS A 190 16.76 -15.43 -0.41
C HIS A 190 18.03 -14.79 0.17
N SER A 191 18.24 -14.88 1.50
CA SER A 191 19.40 -14.30 2.17
C SER A 191 20.72 -14.95 1.71
N ASN A 192 20.72 -16.25 1.43
CA ASN A 192 21.91 -16.96 0.96
C ASN A 192 22.27 -16.51 -0.46
N ILE A 193 21.28 -16.44 -1.36
CA ILE A 193 21.50 -15.95 -2.72
C ILE A 193 22.05 -14.52 -2.70
N ARG A 194 21.46 -13.64 -1.88
CA ARG A 194 21.91 -12.27 -1.72
C ARG A 194 23.36 -12.20 -1.21
N ASN A 195 23.68 -12.97 -0.17
CA ASN A 195 25.03 -12.98 0.41
C ASN A 195 26.08 -13.44 -0.60
N VAL A 196 25.75 -14.46 -1.41
CA VAL A 196 26.64 -14.92 -2.49
C VAL A 196 26.80 -13.85 -3.57
N ALA A 197 25.70 -13.30 -4.08
CA ALA A 197 25.72 -12.33 -5.17
C ALA A 197 26.40 -11.01 -4.79
N GLU A 198 26.25 -10.57 -3.53
CA GLU A 198 26.85 -9.34 -3.00
C GLU A 198 28.22 -9.62 -2.31
N GLN A 199 28.72 -10.86 -2.34
CA GLN A 199 29.95 -11.29 -1.67
C GLN A 199 30.01 -10.90 -0.19
N ARG A 200 28.85 -10.89 0.48
CA ARG A 200 28.75 -10.51 1.89
C ARG A 200 29.38 -11.57 2.78
N PRO A 201 30.20 -11.18 3.74
CA PRO A 201 30.74 -12.13 4.70
C PRO A 201 29.62 -12.75 5.54
N ILE A 202 29.58 -14.07 5.61
CA ILE A 202 28.65 -14.81 6.48
C ILE A 202 29.23 -14.88 7.88
N LYS A 203 28.50 -14.32 8.85
CA LYS A 203 28.83 -14.50 10.26
C LYS A 203 28.48 -15.93 10.69
N LYS A 204 29.44 -16.69 11.10
CA LYS A 204 29.26 -18.02 11.72
C LYS A 204 29.60 -17.91 13.19
N VAL A 205 28.73 -18.37 14.05
CA VAL A 205 29.00 -18.53 15.49
C VAL A 205 29.35 -19.98 15.70
N ALA A 206 30.57 -20.24 16.15
CA ALA A 206 31.00 -21.57 16.51
C ALA A 206 30.39 -22.04 17.84
N LYS A 207 30.41 -23.34 18.13
CA LYS A 207 29.84 -23.90 19.37
C LYS A 207 30.47 -23.31 20.64
N ASP A 208 31.70 -22.83 20.54
CA ASP A 208 32.45 -22.17 21.62
C ASP A 208 32.13 -20.67 21.78
N GLY A 209 31.14 -20.13 21.02
CA GLY A 209 30.76 -18.72 21.03
C GLY A 209 31.67 -17.83 20.19
N SER A 210 32.75 -18.34 19.59
CA SER A 210 33.60 -17.53 18.71
C SER A 210 32.89 -17.17 17.41
N ILE A 211 33.14 -15.94 16.93
CA ILE A 211 32.54 -15.40 15.68
C ILE A 211 33.58 -15.50 14.57
N ARG A 212 33.24 -16.21 13.50
CA ARG A 212 34.04 -16.26 12.27
C ARG A 212 33.27 -15.64 11.12
N TYR A 213 33.96 -14.88 10.27
CA TYR A 213 33.43 -14.35 9.03
C TYR A 213 34.03 -15.17 7.87
N GLY A 214 33.19 -15.67 7.01
CA GLY A 214 33.63 -16.40 5.81
C GLY A 214 32.92 -15.83 4.57
N ILE A 215 33.64 -15.83 3.44
CA ILE A 215 32.99 -15.54 2.16
C ILE A 215 32.13 -16.76 1.80
N PRO A 216 30.87 -16.55 1.33
CA PRO A 216 30.04 -17.66 0.88
C PRO A 216 30.79 -18.42 -0.22
N LYS A 217 31.00 -19.74 -0.05
CA LYS A 217 31.45 -20.52 -1.18
C LYS A 217 30.39 -20.53 -2.25
N THR A 218 30.74 -20.04 -3.42
CA THR A 218 29.92 -20.09 -4.61
C THR A 218 29.64 -21.53 -4.99
N ALA A 219 28.51 -22.05 -4.67
CA ALA A 219 28.03 -23.32 -5.19
C ALA A 219 26.51 -23.40 -5.01
N TYR A 220 25.75 -22.93 -6.01
CA TYR A 220 24.43 -23.42 -6.34
C TYR A 220 24.24 -23.34 -7.84
#